data_b38fabda46111d68296fd7726edd0f47
#
_entry.id   b38fabda46111d68296fd7726edd0f47
#
_cell.length_a   1.000
_cell.length_b   1.000
_cell.length_c   1.000
_cell.angle_alpha   90.00
_cell.angle_beta   90.00
_cell.angle_gamma   90.00
#
_symmetry.space_group_name_H-M   'P 1'
#
loop_
_entity.id
_entity.type
_entity.pdbx_description
1 polymer ?
#
loop_
_entity_poly.entity_id
_entity_poly.type
_entity_poly.pdbx_seq_one_letter_code
_entity_poly.pdbx_strand_id
1 'polypeptide(L)'
;MKNNTNNAPSNASSQAKPMGRFEKLFSNRWFAMAVSAMLAVLLWLVVIAQEPTQTRTITVSGVSYDYNSALYTGASLDIVKREDTKVSVVISGDSSAINEVDPADIVVYPDYTEVSRSGMPGEYTLRLQARRADTSLTKFDIDSISPAYVDVTFAQIGTQKFTVEVEASVDP
;
A
#
# COMPACT_ATOMS: atom_id res chain seq x y z
N MET A 1 -86.58 -23.72 -38.88
CA MET A 1 -86.33 -22.25 -38.85
C MET A 1 -84.89 -22.04 -38.33
N LYS A 2 -84.05 -21.84 -39.24
CA LYS A 2 -83.18 -20.69 -39.52
C LYS A 2 -82.78 -19.88 -38.25
N ASN A 3 -81.53 -19.91 -37.83
CA ASN A 3 -80.71 -18.73 -37.92
C ASN A 3 -79.25 -19.01 -37.75
N ASN A 4 -78.58 -18.57 -38.71
CA ASN A 4 -77.18 -18.44 -38.95
C ASN A 4 -76.66 -17.22 -38.18
N THR A 5 -75.57 -17.36 -37.42
CA THR A 5 -74.74 -16.23 -37.00
C THR A 5 -73.31 -16.57 -37.22
N ASN A 6 -72.77 -15.90 -38.21
CA ASN A 6 -71.40 -15.83 -38.58
C ASN A 6 -70.56 -15.24 -37.42
N ASN A 7 -69.51 -15.96 -36.96
CA ASN A 7 -68.43 -15.37 -36.22
C ASN A 7 -67.19 -15.40 -37.12
N ALA A 8 -66.87 -14.21 -37.56
CA ALA A 8 -65.59 -13.93 -38.25
C ALA A 8 -64.40 -14.16 -37.30
N PRO A 9 -63.31 -14.75 -37.79
CA PRO A 9 -62.10 -14.79 -37.02
C PRO A 9 -61.41 -13.42 -37.09
N SER A 10 -61.19 -12.85 -35.91
CA SER A 10 -60.31 -11.67 -35.76
C SER A 10 -58.90 -12.05 -36.12
N ASN A 11 -58.44 -11.54 -37.23
CA ASN A 11 -57.03 -11.54 -37.61
C ASN A 11 -56.23 -10.74 -36.59
N ALA A 12 -55.61 -11.46 -35.62
CA ALA A 12 -54.49 -10.93 -34.89
C ALA A 12 -53.30 -10.94 -35.84
N SER A 13 -53.07 -9.81 -36.48
CA SER A 13 -51.81 -9.53 -37.18
C SER A 13 -50.66 -9.58 -36.16
N SER A 14 -49.98 -10.72 -36.09
CA SER A 14 -48.67 -10.78 -35.47
C SER A 14 -47.71 -9.89 -36.24
N GLN A 15 -47.50 -8.67 -35.75
CA GLN A 15 -46.44 -7.79 -36.21
C GLN A 15 -45.10 -8.53 -35.99
N ALA A 16 -44.57 -9.04 -37.08
CA ALA A 16 -43.18 -9.51 -37.12
C ALA A 16 -42.28 -8.32 -36.82
N LYS A 17 -41.77 -8.28 -35.58
CA LYS A 17 -40.74 -7.35 -35.15
C LYS A 17 -39.56 -7.45 -36.14
N PRO A 18 -39.07 -6.33 -36.72
CA PRO A 18 -37.98 -6.42 -37.66
C PRO A 18 -36.77 -7.05 -36.96
N MET A 19 -36.39 -8.24 -37.39
CA MET A 19 -35.19 -8.93 -36.95
C MET A 19 -33.98 -8.01 -37.18
N GLY A 20 -33.37 -7.55 -36.07
CA GLY A 20 -32.25 -6.64 -36.12
C GLY A 20 -31.11 -7.26 -36.93
N ARG A 21 -30.36 -6.43 -37.64
CA ARG A 21 -29.20 -6.86 -38.46
C ARG A 21 -28.22 -7.75 -37.70
N PHE A 22 -28.24 -7.71 -36.36
CA PHE A 22 -27.44 -8.55 -35.46
C PHE A 22 -27.88 -10.00 -35.45
N GLU A 23 -29.17 -10.33 -35.53
CA GLU A 23 -29.62 -11.74 -35.55
C GLU A 23 -29.15 -12.48 -36.81
N LYS A 24 -29.04 -11.82 -37.94
CA LYS A 24 -28.49 -12.42 -39.18
C LYS A 24 -26.98 -12.67 -39.11
N LEU A 25 -26.23 -11.86 -38.32
CA LEU A 25 -24.82 -12.06 -38.08
C LEU A 25 -24.56 -13.28 -37.17
N PHE A 26 -25.38 -13.45 -36.13
CA PHE A 26 -25.26 -14.61 -35.22
C PHE A 26 -25.81 -15.92 -35.81
N SER A 27 -26.58 -15.87 -36.90
CA SER A 27 -27.04 -17.07 -37.63
C SER A 27 -25.89 -17.76 -38.39
N ASN A 28 -24.78 -17.09 -38.59
CA ASN A 28 -23.61 -17.67 -39.27
C ASN A 28 -22.71 -18.39 -38.27
N ARG A 29 -22.64 -19.73 -38.34
CA ARG A 29 -21.83 -20.56 -37.42
C ARG A 29 -20.38 -20.12 -37.32
N TRP A 30 -19.78 -19.69 -38.44
CA TRP A 30 -18.41 -19.21 -38.52
C TRP A 30 -18.22 -17.86 -37.76
N PHE A 31 -19.22 -16.98 -37.88
CA PHE A 31 -19.19 -15.70 -37.18
C PHE A 31 -19.31 -15.91 -35.66
N ALA A 32 -20.23 -16.78 -35.21
CA ALA A 32 -20.37 -17.10 -33.79
C ALA A 32 -19.08 -17.71 -33.22
N MET A 33 -18.40 -18.59 -33.98
CA MET A 33 -17.10 -19.13 -33.58
C MET A 33 -16.01 -18.06 -33.48
N ALA A 34 -15.94 -17.13 -34.44
CA ALA A 34 -14.97 -16.03 -34.41
C ALA A 34 -15.18 -15.09 -33.24
N VAL A 35 -16.44 -14.71 -32.96
CA VAL A 35 -16.79 -13.88 -31.79
C VAL A 35 -16.46 -14.57 -30.48
N SER A 36 -16.78 -15.87 -30.35
CA SER A 36 -16.44 -16.65 -29.17
C SER A 36 -14.95 -16.74 -28.95
N ALA A 37 -14.16 -16.98 -30.00
CA ALA A 37 -12.70 -17.01 -29.90
C ALA A 37 -12.14 -15.64 -29.50
N MET A 38 -12.66 -14.55 -30.06
CA MET A 38 -12.26 -13.19 -29.69
C MET A 38 -12.56 -12.87 -28.24
N LEU A 39 -13.76 -13.23 -27.74
CA LEU A 39 -14.14 -13.06 -26.35
C LEU A 39 -13.25 -13.89 -25.42
N ALA A 40 -12.92 -15.13 -25.81
CA ALA A 40 -12.03 -15.98 -25.02
C ALA A 40 -10.62 -15.35 -24.90
N VAL A 41 -10.08 -14.81 -26.00
CA VAL A 41 -8.80 -14.12 -25.99
C VAL A 41 -8.86 -12.85 -25.14
N LEU A 42 -9.95 -12.07 -25.23
CA LEU A 42 -10.13 -10.88 -24.39
C LEU A 42 -10.21 -11.23 -22.90
N LEU A 43 -10.96 -12.27 -22.54
CA LEU A 43 -11.02 -12.76 -21.17
C LEU A 43 -9.65 -13.27 -20.69
N TRP A 44 -8.94 -13.98 -21.52
CA TRP A 44 -7.59 -14.45 -21.22
C TRP A 44 -6.61 -13.30 -20.98
N LEU A 45 -6.67 -12.25 -21.82
CA LEU A 45 -5.87 -11.03 -21.62
C LEU A 45 -6.21 -10.31 -20.32
N VAL A 46 -7.50 -10.24 -19.96
CA VAL A 46 -7.92 -9.63 -18.68
C VAL A 46 -7.40 -10.43 -17.51
N VAL A 47 -7.45 -11.78 -17.58
CA VAL A 47 -6.94 -12.65 -16.51
C VAL A 47 -5.41 -12.53 -16.36
N ILE A 48 -4.68 -12.46 -17.48
CA ILE A 48 -3.22 -12.26 -17.45
C ILE A 48 -2.84 -10.87 -16.96
N ALA A 49 -3.63 -9.84 -17.32
CA ALA A 49 -3.40 -8.48 -16.84
C ALA A 49 -3.66 -8.30 -15.33
N GLN A 50 -4.38 -9.22 -14.71
CA GLN A 50 -4.50 -9.34 -13.26
C GLN A 50 -3.33 -10.19 -12.73
N GLU A 51 -2.13 -9.63 -12.70
CA GLU A 51 -0.99 -10.27 -12.03
C GLU A 51 -1.38 -10.54 -10.57
N PRO A 52 -1.22 -11.78 -10.08
CA PRO A 52 -1.54 -12.09 -8.69
C PRO A 52 -0.57 -11.32 -7.79
N THR A 53 -1.03 -10.24 -7.20
CA THR A 53 -0.30 -9.58 -6.12
C THR A 53 -0.13 -10.57 -4.98
N GLN A 54 1.11 -10.89 -4.67
CA GLN A 54 1.45 -11.70 -3.51
C GLN A 54 1.80 -10.79 -2.34
N THR A 55 1.55 -11.27 -1.13
CA THR A 55 1.95 -10.61 0.09
C THR A 55 3.04 -11.41 0.79
N ARG A 56 4.04 -10.71 1.34
CA ARG A 56 5.13 -11.31 2.13
C ARG A 56 5.36 -10.48 3.37
N THR A 57 5.58 -11.16 4.50
CA THR A 57 5.97 -10.51 5.75
C THR A 57 7.48 -10.53 5.88
N ILE A 58 8.08 -9.36 6.06
CA ILE A 58 9.51 -9.17 6.28
C ILE A 58 9.71 -8.65 7.69
N THR A 59 10.63 -9.24 8.43
CA THR A 59 11.01 -8.76 9.77
C THR A 59 12.23 -7.88 9.66
N VAL A 60 12.07 -6.60 10.02
CA VAL A 60 13.14 -5.60 10.10
C VAL A 60 13.70 -5.61 11.51
N SER A 61 15.03 -5.68 11.64
CA SER A 61 15.73 -5.92 12.91
C SER A 61 15.73 -4.74 13.88
N GLY A 62 15.22 -3.58 13.48
CA GLY A 62 15.19 -2.40 14.33
C GLY A 62 14.49 -1.21 13.70
N VAL A 63 14.24 -0.22 14.53
CA VAL A 63 13.63 1.07 14.16
C VAL A 63 14.73 2.10 13.96
N SER A 64 14.71 2.83 12.86
CA SER A 64 15.66 3.90 12.54
C SER A 64 15.24 5.20 13.24
N TYR A 65 15.73 5.40 14.46
CA TYR A 65 15.40 6.59 15.26
C TYR A 65 16.07 7.87 14.76
N ASP A 66 17.18 7.75 14.02
CA ASP A 66 17.90 8.90 13.47
C ASP A 66 17.23 9.50 12.23
N TYR A 67 16.32 8.73 11.62
CA TYR A 67 15.57 9.22 10.47
C TYR A 67 14.61 10.34 10.90
N ASN A 68 14.70 11.50 10.25
CA ASN A 68 13.94 12.73 10.59
C ASN A 68 14.25 13.29 12.00
N SER A 69 15.41 12.99 12.58
CA SER A 69 15.83 13.49 13.89
C SER A 69 15.78 15.03 14.00
N ALA A 70 15.91 15.74 12.90
CA ALA A 70 15.78 17.20 12.86
C ALA A 70 14.45 17.72 13.43
N LEU A 71 13.38 16.90 13.43
CA LEU A 71 12.09 17.29 13.95
C LEU A 71 12.07 17.47 15.48
N TYR A 72 12.82 16.68 16.22
CA TYR A 72 12.91 16.78 17.67
C TYR A 72 14.17 17.54 18.13
N THR A 73 15.29 17.44 17.42
CA THR A 73 16.51 18.18 17.72
C THR A 73 16.32 19.68 17.52
N GLY A 74 15.47 20.09 16.55
CA GLY A 74 15.05 21.47 16.35
C GLY A 74 14.32 22.07 17.56
N ALA A 75 13.68 21.24 18.37
CA ALA A 75 13.05 21.60 19.66
C ALA A 75 14.01 21.48 20.84
N SER A 76 15.32 21.27 20.64
CA SER A 76 16.32 21.01 21.66
C SER A 76 16.00 19.77 22.51
N LEU A 77 15.40 18.76 21.91
CA LEU A 77 15.11 17.47 22.50
C LEU A 77 16.07 16.40 21.98
N ASP A 78 16.32 15.38 22.83
CA ASP A 78 17.08 14.18 22.45
C ASP A 78 16.40 12.94 23.03
N ILE A 79 16.63 11.79 22.38
CA ILE A 79 16.10 10.51 22.83
C ILE A 79 16.97 9.95 23.95
N VAL A 80 16.39 9.81 25.14
CA VAL A 80 17.09 9.21 26.32
C VAL A 80 16.72 7.75 26.54
N LYS A 81 15.54 7.34 26.07
CA LYS A 81 15.09 5.95 26.14
C LYS A 81 14.34 5.60 24.89
N ARG A 82 14.66 4.47 24.31
CA ARG A 82 13.99 3.91 23.12
C ARG A 82 13.79 2.41 23.31
N GLU A 83 12.80 1.87 22.64
CA GLU A 83 12.51 0.46 22.64
C GLU A 83 13.12 -0.17 21.37
N ASP A 84 14.00 -1.17 21.56
CA ASP A 84 14.57 -1.94 20.45
C ASP A 84 13.60 -3.09 20.11
N THR A 85 12.63 -2.79 19.28
CA THR A 85 11.58 -3.73 18.87
C THR A 85 11.82 -4.21 17.45
N LYS A 86 11.69 -5.52 17.23
CA LYS A 86 11.61 -6.08 15.87
C LYS A 86 10.27 -5.74 15.27
N VAL A 87 10.29 -5.28 14.03
CA VAL A 87 9.09 -4.84 13.32
C VAL A 87 8.81 -5.75 12.14
N SER A 88 7.62 -6.31 12.09
CA SER A 88 7.13 -7.07 10.95
C SER A 88 6.42 -6.14 9.99
N VAL A 89 6.89 -6.09 8.75
CA VAL A 89 6.33 -5.28 7.67
C VAL A 89 5.72 -6.22 6.64
N VAL A 90 4.44 -6.01 6.32
CA VAL A 90 3.76 -6.73 5.25
C VAL A 90 3.90 -5.91 3.98
N ILE A 91 4.46 -6.53 2.96
CA ILE A 91 4.61 -5.95 1.63
C ILE A 91 3.77 -6.71 0.62
N SER A 92 3.31 -6.02 -0.42
CA SER A 92 2.58 -6.59 -1.55
C SER A 92 3.16 -6.15 -2.88
N GLY A 93 3.01 -6.97 -3.91
CA GLY A 93 3.48 -6.66 -5.24
C GLY A 93 3.62 -7.89 -6.12
N ASP A 94 4.38 -7.75 -7.20
CA ASP A 94 4.70 -8.86 -8.11
C ASP A 94 5.55 -9.92 -7.39
N SER A 95 5.21 -11.19 -7.60
CA SER A 95 5.86 -12.36 -6.98
C SER A 95 7.38 -12.37 -7.17
N SER A 96 7.87 -11.99 -8.33
CA SER A 96 9.31 -11.94 -8.62
C SER A 96 9.99 -10.84 -7.82
N ALA A 97 9.37 -9.66 -7.76
CA ALA A 97 9.89 -8.50 -7.06
C ALA A 97 9.91 -8.69 -5.54
N ILE A 98 8.84 -9.24 -4.96
CA ILE A 98 8.72 -9.45 -3.51
C ILE A 98 9.76 -10.46 -2.99
N ASN A 99 10.11 -11.47 -3.80
CA ASN A 99 11.08 -12.47 -3.39
C ASN A 99 12.51 -11.92 -3.31
N GLU A 100 12.81 -10.85 -4.04
CA GLU A 100 14.12 -10.19 -4.06
C GLU A 100 14.27 -9.12 -2.95
N VAL A 101 13.18 -8.74 -2.26
CA VAL A 101 13.22 -7.70 -1.22
C VAL A 101 13.90 -8.22 0.03
N ASP A 102 14.96 -7.54 0.45
CA ASP A 102 15.67 -7.77 1.69
C ASP A 102 15.17 -6.85 2.82
N PRO A 103 15.34 -7.24 4.11
CA PRO A 103 15.03 -6.36 5.24
C PRO A 103 15.72 -4.98 5.19
N ALA A 104 16.89 -4.91 4.56
CA ALA A 104 17.64 -3.66 4.38
C ALA A 104 17.01 -2.69 3.39
N ASP A 105 16.11 -3.18 2.52
CA ASP A 105 15.38 -2.36 1.55
C ASP A 105 14.22 -1.58 2.18
N ILE A 106 13.93 -1.85 3.47
CA ILE A 106 12.84 -1.23 4.21
C ILE A 106 13.38 -0.48 5.41
N VAL A 107 13.10 0.81 5.48
CA VAL A 107 13.43 1.66 6.62
C VAL A 107 12.17 1.91 7.42
N VAL A 108 12.16 1.46 8.68
CA VAL A 108 11.08 1.72 9.64
C VAL A 108 11.54 2.83 10.58
N TYR A 109 10.71 3.84 10.79
CA TYR A 109 11.01 5.00 11.63
C TYR A 109 9.76 5.53 12.33
N PRO A 110 9.91 6.21 13.51
CA PRO A 110 8.80 6.83 14.20
C PRO A 110 8.38 8.15 13.56
N ASP A 111 7.10 8.48 13.67
CA ASP A 111 6.57 9.79 13.28
C ASP A 111 6.76 10.80 14.41
N TYR A 112 7.70 11.73 14.25
CA TYR A 112 8.03 12.75 15.24
C TYR A 112 7.17 14.02 15.15
N THR A 113 6.12 14.04 14.34
CA THR A 113 5.31 15.25 14.13
C THR A 113 4.69 15.76 15.41
N GLU A 114 4.25 14.88 16.30
CA GLU A 114 3.67 15.24 17.59
C GLU A 114 4.73 15.82 18.53
N VAL A 115 5.90 15.20 18.63
CA VAL A 115 7.04 15.66 19.42
C VAL A 115 7.49 17.05 18.96
N SER A 116 7.64 17.25 17.66
CA SER A 116 8.01 18.52 17.05
C SER A 116 7.01 19.64 17.34
N ARG A 117 5.72 19.31 17.36
CA ARG A 117 4.65 20.26 17.67
C ARG A 117 4.59 20.61 19.14
N SER A 118 4.77 19.63 20.00
CA SER A 118 4.75 19.79 21.46
C SER A 118 5.99 20.56 21.95
N GLY A 119 7.18 20.22 21.45
CA GLY A 119 8.46 20.75 21.89
C GLY A 119 8.78 20.49 23.37
N MET A 120 8.06 19.58 24.03
CA MET A 120 8.21 19.28 25.45
C MET A 120 8.93 17.94 25.68
N PRO A 121 9.78 17.84 26.71
CA PRO A 121 10.33 16.55 27.11
C PRO A 121 9.22 15.67 27.72
N GLY A 122 9.36 14.35 27.58
CA GLY A 122 8.40 13.40 28.11
C GLY A 122 8.41 12.06 27.38
N GLU A 123 7.49 11.21 27.74
CA GLU A 123 7.26 9.92 27.09
C GLU A 123 6.17 10.04 26.04
N TYR A 124 6.44 9.52 24.85
CA TYR A 124 5.56 9.57 23.69
C TYR A 124 5.38 8.19 23.09
N THR A 125 4.14 7.83 22.78
CA THR A 125 3.80 6.65 21.99
C THR A 125 3.71 7.07 20.53
N LEU A 126 4.76 6.80 19.76
CA LEU A 126 4.89 7.26 18.39
C LEU A 126 4.43 6.19 17.40
N ARG A 127 3.72 6.62 16.38
CA ARG A 127 3.34 5.74 15.28
C ARG A 127 4.55 5.41 14.43
N LEU A 128 4.74 4.12 14.12
CA LEU A 128 5.74 3.67 13.18
C LEU A 128 5.27 3.87 11.74
N GLN A 129 6.19 4.32 10.92
CA GLN A 129 6.07 4.42 9.48
C GLN A 129 7.17 3.58 8.83
N ALA A 130 6.90 3.07 7.64
CA ALA A 130 7.91 2.39 6.85
C ALA A 130 7.97 3.01 5.45
N ARG A 131 9.17 3.01 4.91
CA ARG A 131 9.43 3.45 3.54
C ARG A 131 10.47 2.54 2.89
N ARG A 132 10.57 2.59 1.60
CA ARG A 132 11.65 1.97 0.85
C ARG A 132 12.96 2.72 1.12
N ALA A 133 14.04 1.99 1.33
CA ALA A 133 15.37 2.58 1.51
C ALA A 133 15.81 3.32 0.24
N ASP A 134 15.54 2.73 -0.92
CA ASP A 134 15.81 3.32 -2.22
C ASP A 134 14.49 3.56 -3.00
N THR A 135 14.32 4.74 -3.56
CA THR A 135 13.18 5.12 -4.40
C THR A 135 13.17 4.43 -5.76
N SER A 136 14.29 3.84 -6.18
CA SER A 136 14.39 3.02 -7.40
C SER A 136 13.70 1.66 -7.25
N LEU A 137 13.47 1.20 -6.01
CA LEU A 137 12.76 -0.03 -5.69
C LEU A 137 11.24 0.16 -5.81
N THR A 138 10.72 0.26 -7.03
CA THR A 138 9.31 0.59 -7.30
C THR A 138 8.37 -0.60 -7.36
N LYS A 139 8.87 -1.81 -7.13
CA LYS A 139 8.13 -3.03 -7.46
C LYS A 139 7.27 -3.61 -6.33
N PHE A 140 7.22 -2.98 -5.15
CA PHE A 140 6.41 -3.46 -4.04
C PHE A 140 5.76 -2.31 -3.27
N ASP A 141 4.63 -2.56 -2.65
CA ASP A 141 3.94 -1.64 -1.76
C ASP A 141 4.03 -2.13 -0.32
N ILE A 142 3.96 -1.19 0.64
CA ILE A 142 3.98 -1.50 2.06
C ILE A 142 2.54 -1.41 2.56
N ASP A 143 1.98 -2.56 2.98
CA ASP A 143 0.57 -2.66 3.36
C ASP A 143 0.34 -2.38 4.85
N SER A 144 1.17 -2.99 5.71
CA SER A 144 1.01 -2.85 7.16
C SER A 144 2.32 -3.07 7.94
N ILE A 145 2.33 -2.56 9.17
CA ILE A 145 3.46 -2.60 10.09
C ILE A 145 2.96 -3.11 11.44
N SER A 146 3.69 -4.01 12.06
CA SER A 146 3.40 -4.54 13.40
C SER A 146 4.68 -4.70 14.22
N PRO A 147 4.76 -4.11 15.45
CA PRO A 147 3.78 -3.21 16.07
C PRO A 147 3.62 -1.89 15.32
N ALA A 148 2.45 -1.25 15.46
CA ALA A 148 2.17 0.02 14.79
C ALA A 148 2.70 1.23 15.57
N TYR A 149 3.07 1.04 16.83
CA TYR A 149 3.50 2.10 17.75
C TYR A 149 4.75 1.66 18.53
N VAL A 150 5.52 2.65 18.98
CA VAL A 150 6.72 2.47 19.82
C VAL A 150 6.76 3.57 20.86
N ASP A 151 7.22 3.21 22.08
CA ASP A 151 7.38 4.17 23.16
C ASP A 151 8.80 4.75 23.15
N VAL A 152 8.89 6.09 23.17
CA VAL A 152 10.15 6.84 23.14
C VAL A 152 10.10 7.95 24.18
N THR A 153 11.17 8.07 24.97
CA THR A 153 11.29 9.12 25.96
C THR A 153 12.28 10.18 25.48
N PHE A 154 11.85 11.43 25.50
CA PHE A 154 12.66 12.60 25.13
C PHE A 154 13.02 13.41 26.38
N ALA A 155 14.26 13.91 26.40
CA ALA A 155 14.71 14.90 27.37
C ALA A 155 15.20 16.16 26.68
N GLN A 156 15.21 17.27 27.38
CA GLN A 156 15.75 18.52 26.86
C GLN A 156 17.28 18.51 26.92
N ILE A 157 17.91 18.90 25.83
CA ILE A 157 19.38 19.03 25.76
C ILE A 157 19.78 20.31 26.49
N GLY A 158 20.49 20.15 27.62
CA GLY A 158 21.13 21.26 28.33
C GLY A 158 22.58 21.38 27.89
N THR A 159 23.01 22.58 27.43
CA THR A 159 24.41 22.86 27.19
C THR A 159 25.03 23.49 28.41
N GLN A 160 25.93 22.76 29.09
CA GLN A 160 26.70 23.31 30.21
C GLN A 160 28.14 23.55 29.77
N LYS A 161 28.63 24.80 29.94
CA LYS A 161 30.03 25.14 29.68
C LYS A 161 30.86 24.80 30.91
N PHE A 162 31.80 23.89 30.76
CA PHE A 162 32.81 23.63 31.76
C PHE A 162 34.09 24.35 31.37
N THR A 163 34.65 25.13 32.30
CA THR A 163 36.00 25.68 32.16
C THR A 163 36.98 24.62 32.65
N VAL A 164 37.75 24.08 31.74
CA VAL A 164 38.86 23.13 32.10
C VAL A 164 40.08 23.98 32.38
N GLU A 165 40.47 24.07 33.62
CA GLU A 165 41.78 24.64 34.02
C GLU A 165 42.82 23.56 33.93
N VAL A 166 43.73 23.74 32.96
CA VAL A 166 44.85 22.79 32.79
C VAL A 166 46.01 23.31 33.63
N GLU A 167 46.24 22.72 34.80
CA GLU A 167 47.52 22.91 35.55
C GLU A 167 48.61 22.13 34.85
N ALA A 168 49.46 22.86 34.14
CA ALA A 168 50.72 22.29 33.62
C ALA A 168 51.75 22.23 34.79
N SER A 169 51.86 21.06 35.41
CA SER A 169 53.01 20.78 36.31
C SER A 169 54.26 20.63 35.46
N VAL A 170 55.09 21.64 35.47
CA VAL A 170 56.45 21.54 34.94
C VAL A 170 57.33 21.00 36.11
N ASP A 171 57.67 19.73 36.03
CA ASP A 171 58.64 19.12 36.95
C ASP A 171 60.04 19.54 36.48
N PRO A 172 60.97 20.00 37.39
CA PRO A 172 62.31 20.51 37.05
C PRO A 172 63.30 19.39 36.68
#